data_23633ab3d96cdcf93ee5038faf148c3a
#
_entry.id   23633ab3d96cdcf93ee5038faf148c3a
#
_cell.length_a   1.000
_cell.length_b   1.000
_cell.length_c   1.000
_cell.angle_alpha   90.00
_cell.angle_beta   90.00
_cell.angle_gamma   90.00
#
_symmetry.space_group_name_H-M   'P 1'
#
loop_
_entity.id
_entity.type
_entity.pdbx_description
1 polymer ?
#
loop_
_entity_poly.entity_id
_entity_poly.type
_entity_poly.pdbx_seq_one_letter_code
_entity_poly.pdbx_strand_id
1 'polypeptide(L)'
;PTLEQIAEMDRAGNEDIPMEGRFGGKAVNLARLSSILTGEWSKYRMQGFAVPMAYYLQFMRSNTMPSAFDAARIVTCEEYLNELFASEEFATNSRFRFHALADLREHMEDFGHVEANLLVRLRERIGEVLAPPEQQRVRFRSSSNMEDAIEFNGAGLYDSTQVCVAD
;
A
#
# COMPACT_ATOMS: atom_id res chain seq x y z
N PRO A 1 0.39 -7.32 -10.25
CA PRO A 1 -0.25 -7.36 -11.58
C PRO A 1 -0.34 -5.97 -12.19
N THR A 2 -0.43 -5.89 -13.54
CA THR A 2 -0.76 -4.65 -14.27
C THR A 2 -2.20 -4.23 -14.02
N LEU A 3 -2.55 -2.97 -14.32
CA LEU A 3 -3.93 -2.50 -14.22
C LEU A 3 -4.89 -3.31 -15.11
N GLU A 4 -4.44 -3.75 -16.30
CA GLU A 4 -5.22 -4.62 -17.18
C GLU A 4 -5.50 -5.97 -16.55
N GLN A 5 -4.48 -6.60 -15.96
CA GLN A 5 -4.63 -7.88 -15.25
C GLN A 5 -5.57 -7.75 -14.04
N ILE A 6 -5.51 -6.63 -13.31
CA ILE A 6 -6.44 -6.38 -12.20
C ILE A 6 -7.89 -6.26 -12.72
N ALA A 7 -8.11 -5.53 -13.81
CA ALA A 7 -9.44 -5.40 -14.42
C ALA A 7 -9.99 -6.74 -14.95
N GLU A 8 -9.12 -7.61 -15.44
CA GLU A 8 -9.51 -8.98 -15.86
C GLU A 8 -9.91 -9.85 -14.66
N MET A 9 -9.11 -9.82 -13.59
CA MET A 9 -9.42 -10.55 -12.35
C MET A 9 -10.73 -10.05 -11.71
N ASP A 10 -10.94 -8.72 -11.67
CA ASP A 10 -12.16 -8.11 -11.15
C ASP A 10 -13.42 -8.56 -11.93
N ARG A 11 -13.33 -8.65 -13.25
CA ARG A 11 -14.41 -9.16 -14.10
C ARG A 11 -14.66 -10.65 -13.94
N ALA A 12 -13.64 -11.43 -13.65
CA ALA A 12 -13.77 -12.88 -13.47
C ALA A 12 -14.54 -13.26 -12.20
N GLY A 13 -14.49 -12.43 -11.15
CA GLY A 13 -15.35 -12.53 -9.95
C GLY A 13 -15.15 -13.77 -9.07
N ASN A 14 -14.05 -14.51 -9.21
CA ASN A 14 -13.85 -15.83 -8.58
C ASN A 14 -12.97 -15.80 -7.32
N GLU A 15 -12.97 -14.70 -6.57
CA GLU A 15 -12.03 -14.52 -5.48
C GLU A 15 -12.74 -14.42 -4.12
N ASP A 16 -12.26 -15.15 -3.14
CA ASP A 16 -12.76 -15.11 -1.75
C ASP A 16 -12.53 -13.76 -1.06
N ILE A 17 -11.52 -13.02 -1.53
CA ILE A 17 -11.18 -11.68 -1.02
C ILE A 17 -11.49 -10.66 -2.11
N PRO A 18 -12.30 -9.63 -1.82
CA PRO A 18 -12.57 -8.54 -2.75
C PRO A 18 -11.27 -7.92 -3.30
N MET A 19 -11.29 -7.47 -4.55
CA MET A 19 -10.12 -6.91 -5.22
C MET A 19 -9.55 -5.71 -4.48
N GLU A 20 -10.39 -4.90 -3.87
CA GLU A 20 -10.01 -3.76 -3.02
C GLU A 20 -9.23 -4.22 -1.78
N GLY A 21 -9.55 -5.37 -1.22
CA GLY A 21 -8.79 -6.00 -0.13
C GLY A 21 -7.41 -6.52 -0.54
N ARG A 22 -7.23 -6.83 -1.83
CA ARG A 22 -5.98 -7.35 -2.40
C ARG A 22 -5.02 -6.26 -2.90
N PHE A 23 -5.56 -5.21 -3.53
CA PHE A 23 -4.77 -4.18 -4.23
C PHE A 23 -5.09 -2.75 -3.78
N GLY A 24 -6.11 -2.57 -2.94
CA GLY A 24 -6.61 -1.27 -2.51
C GLY A 24 -7.56 -0.61 -3.52
N GLY A 25 -8.38 0.31 -3.01
CA GLY A 25 -9.45 0.95 -3.78
C GLY A 25 -8.94 1.74 -4.98
N LYS A 26 -7.89 2.54 -4.83
CA LYS A 26 -7.36 3.34 -5.95
C LYS A 26 -6.87 2.48 -7.11
N ALA A 27 -6.13 1.40 -6.84
CA ALA A 27 -5.61 0.54 -7.89
C ALA A 27 -6.74 -0.14 -8.65
N VAL A 28 -7.75 -0.66 -7.94
CA VAL A 28 -8.90 -1.32 -8.55
C VAL A 28 -9.75 -0.34 -9.34
N ASN A 29 -10.06 0.84 -8.81
CA ASN A 29 -10.84 1.86 -9.51
C ASN A 29 -10.12 2.38 -10.76
N LEU A 30 -8.79 2.54 -10.69
CA LEU A 30 -7.99 2.93 -11.85
C LEU A 30 -7.97 1.82 -12.92
N ALA A 31 -7.92 0.56 -12.51
CA ALA A 31 -8.00 -0.59 -13.42
C ALA A 31 -9.36 -0.64 -14.12
N ARG A 32 -10.46 -0.48 -13.38
CA ARG A 32 -11.83 -0.40 -13.92
C ARG A 32 -11.97 0.77 -14.89
N LEU A 33 -11.52 1.96 -14.52
CA LEU A 33 -11.51 3.12 -15.41
C LEU A 33 -10.73 2.86 -16.70
N SER A 34 -9.53 2.30 -16.59
CA SER A 34 -8.69 1.97 -17.74
C SER A 34 -9.37 0.96 -18.68
N SER A 35 -10.16 0.03 -18.14
CA SER A 35 -10.84 -1.00 -18.94
C SER A 35 -11.98 -0.46 -19.82
N ILE A 36 -12.61 0.66 -19.42
CA ILE A 36 -13.69 1.30 -20.20
C ILE A 36 -13.17 2.29 -21.24
N LEU A 37 -11.92 2.73 -21.15
CA LEU A 37 -11.29 3.60 -22.12
C LEU A 37 -10.90 2.81 -23.38
N THR A 38 -11.81 2.69 -24.35
CA THR A 38 -11.61 1.93 -25.59
C THR A 38 -11.59 2.85 -26.82
N GLY A 39 -11.22 2.30 -28.00
CA GLY A 39 -11.19 3.04 -29.24
C GLY A 39 -10.28 4.29 -29.17
N GLU A 40 -10.80 5.44 -29.56
CA GLU A 40 -10.05 6.71 -29.53
C GLU A 40 -9.66 7.17 -28.12
N TRP A 41 -10.35 6.69 -27.08
CA TRP A 41 -10.06 6.99 -25.67
C TRP A 41 -8.93 6.15 -25.10
N SER A 42 -8.49 5.09 -25.78
CA SER A 42 -7.41 4.22 -25.32
C SER A 42 -6.10 4.95 -25.05
N LYS A 43 -5.86 6.08 -25.74
CA LYS A 43 -4.68 6.96 -25.53
C LYS A 43 -4.61 7.60 -24.14
N TYR A 44 -5.72 7.61 -23.40
CA TYR A 44 -5.79 8.13 -22.03
C TYR A 44 -5.65 7.03 -20.96
N ARG A 45 -5.47 5.77 -21.36
CA ARG A 45 -5.19 4.71 -20.40
C ARG A 45 -3.88 4.98 -19.69
N MET A 46 -3.91 4.82 -18.38
CA MET A 46 -2.70 4.92 -17.59
C MET A 46 -1.98 3.57 -17.55
N GLN A 47 -0.68 3.61 -17.79
CA GLN A 47 0.18 2.47 -17.53
C GLN A 47 0.49 2.40 -16.03
N GLY A 48 0.48 1.21 -15.49
CA GLY A 48 0.78 1.00 -14.08
C GLY A 48 0.59 -0.43 -13.64
N PHE A 49 1.00 -0.68 -12.41
CA PHE A 49 0.79 -1.94 -11.71
C PHE A 49 0.53 -1.69 -10.24
N ALA A 50 -0.04 -2.65 -9.54
CA ALA A 50 -0.24 -2.58 -8.10
C ALA A 50 0.62 -3.60 -7.37
N VAL A 51 1.07 -3.20 -6.19
CA VAL A 51 1.71 -4.07 -5.21
C VAL A 51 0.61 -4.69 -4.34
N PRO A 52 0.50 -6.02 -4.26
CA PRO A 52 -0.50 -6.67 -3.41
C PRO A 52 -0.34 -6.31 -1.94
N MET A 53 -1.46 -6.14 -1.22
CA MET A 53 -1.49 -5.86 0.22
C MET A 53 -0.78 -6.94 1.06
N ALA A 54 -0.66 -8.16 0.52
CA ALA A 54 0.10 -9.23 1.17
C ALA A 54 1.56 -8.85 1.50
N TYR A 55 2.19 -8.01 0.69
CA TYR A 55 3.55 -7.52 0.99
C TYR A 55 3.59 -6.54 2.16
N TYR A 56 2.55 -5.74 2.34
CA TYR A 56 2.42 -4.92 3.54
C TYR A 56 2.26 -5.78 4.79
N LEU A 57 1.40 -6.80 4.74
CA LEU A 57 1.24 -7.73 5.86
C LEU A 57 2.55 -8.49 6.16
N GLN A 58 3.28 -8.89 5.13
CA GLN A 58 4.59 -9.51 5.31
C GLN A 58 5.58 -8.54 5.98
N PHE A 59 5.62 -7.27 5.56
CA PHE A 59 6.44 -6.24 6.19
C PHE A 59 6.09 -6.09 7.67
N MET A 60 4.81 -5.99 8.02
CA MET A 60 4.34 -5.85 9.40
C MET A 60 4.71 -7.04 10.29
N ARG A 61 4.79 -8.25 9.71
CA ARG A 61 5.14 -9.49 10.42
C ARG A 61 6.62 -9.76 10.53
N SER A 62 7.42 -9.21 9.62
CA SER A 62 8.87 -9.43 9.59
C SER A 62 9.68 -8.36 10.31
N ASN A 63 9.12 -7.17 10.51
CA ASN A 63 9.76 -6.08 11.23
C ASN A 63 9.33 -6.04 12.69
N THR A 64 10.27 -5.78 13.59
CA THR A 64 10.06 -5.83 15.03
C THR A 64 10.43 -4.51 15.69
N MET A 65 9.73 -4.17 16.78
CA MET A 65 9.93 -2.96 17.56
C MET A 65 9.63 -3.20 19.05
N PRO A 66 10.05 -2.31 19.95
CA PRO A 66 9.62 -2.37 21.34
C PRO A 66 8.10 -2.26 21.47
N SER A 67 7.49 -3.05 22.37
CA SER A 67 6.05 -2.96 22.66
C SER A 67 5.68 -1.58 23.22
N ALA A 68 4.50 -1.08 22.90
CA ALA A 68 3.97 0.17 23.44
C ALA A 68 3.77 0.15 24.96
N PHE A 69 3.64 -1.03 25.56
CA PHE A 69 3.33 -1.22 26.99
C PHE A 69 4.50 -1.77 27.81
N ASP A 70 5.53 -2.29 27.15
CA ASP A 70 6.74 -2.82 27.78
C ASP A 70 7.93 -2.69 26.82
N ALA A 71 8.72 -1.65 27.01
CA ALA A 71 9.89 -1.35 26.16
C ALA A 71 10.97 -2.46 26.19
N ALA A 72 10.98 -3.35 27.18
CA ALA A 72 11.89 -4.48 27.21
C ALA A 72 11.42 -5.66 26.35
N ARG A 73 10.17 -5.67 25.97
CA ARG A 73 9.58 -6.71 25.11
C ARG A 73 9.59 -6.28 23.65
N ILE A 74 10.20 -7.11 22.82
CA ILE A 74 10.23 -6.90 21.37
C ILE A 74 9.08 -7.68 20.73
N VAL A 75 8.31 -7.00 19.88
CA VAL A 75 7.14 -7.53 19.18
C VAL A 75 7.23 -7.19 17.69
N THR A 76 6.49 -7.89 16.84
CA THR A 76 6.34 -7.50 15.44
C THR A 76 5.51 -6.21 15.34
N CYS A 77 5.64 -5.47 14.23
CA CYS A 77 4.79 -4.29 13.99
C CYS A 77 3.30 -4.67 13.97
N GLU A 78 2.96 -5.88 13.49
CA GLU A 78 1.58 -6.40 13.54
C GLU A 78 1.12 -6.63 14.98
N GLU A 79 1.94 -7.27 15.81
CA GLU A 79 1.63 -7.48 17.25
C GLU A 79 1.52 -6.15 17.99
N TYR A 80 2.41 -5.19 17.72
CA TYR A 80 2.33 -3.83 18.27
C TYR A 80 0.96 -3.20 18.02
N LEU A 81 0.47 -3.23 16.76
CA LEU A 81 -0.88 -2.73 16.44
C LEU A 81 -1.99 -3.51 17.14
N ASN A 82 -1.87 -4.83 17.22
CA ASN A 82 -2.86 -5.66 17.92
C ASN A 82 -2.94 -5.34 19.40
N GLU A 83 -1.80 -5.09 20.07
CA GLU A 83 -1.76 -4.64 21.44
C GLU A 83 -2.42 -3.28 21.64
N LEU A 84 -2.15 -2.33 20.75
CA LEU A 84 -2.81 -1.03 20.77
C LEU A 84 -4.32 -1.15 20.64
N PHE A 85 -4.81 -1.92 19.67
CA PHE A 85 -6.25 -2.10 19.44
C PHE A 85 -6.96 -2.83 20.57
N ALA A 86 -6.25 -3.67 21.32
CA ALA A 86 -6.78 -4.34 22.50
C ALA A 86 -6.78 -3.44 23.77
N SER A 87 -6.13 -2.27 23.72
CA SER A 87 -5.97 -1.39 24.89
C SER A 87 -7.12 -0.39 25.02
N GLU A 88 -7.68 -0.29 26.23
CA GLU A 88 -8.66 0.74 26.58
C GLU A 88 -8.04 2.15 26.48
N GLU A 89 -6.76 2.31 26.83
CA GLU A 89 -6.05 3.57 26.73
C GLU A 89 -5.97 4.05 25.29
N PHE A 90 -5.68 3.17 24.34
CA PHE A 90 -5.69 3.51 22.93
C PHE A 90 -7.08 3.94 22.43
N ALA A 91 -8.13 3.27 22.91
CA ALA A 91 -9.51 3.60 22.54
C ALA A 91 -9.96 4.97 23.08
N THR A 92 -9.57 5.33 24.31
CA THR A 92 -10.11 6.49 25.03
C THR A 92 -9.18 7.69 25.07
N ASN A 93 -7.85 7.50 24.99
CA ASN A 93 -6.83 8.55 25.09
C ASN A 93 -6.29 8.93 23.71
N SER A 94 -6.79 10.03 23.14
CA SER A 94 -6.37 10.51 21.81
C SER A 94 -4.89 10.90 21.75
N ARG A 95 -4.32 11.40 22.86
CA ARG A 95 -2.90 11.78 22.91
C ARG A 95 -2.00 10.54 22.89
N PHE A 96 -2.33 9.53 23.68
CA PHE A 96 -1.62 8.25 23.65
C PHE A 96 -1.67 7.63 22.26
N ARG A 97 -2.87 7.58 21.66
CA ARG A 97 -3.07 7.07 20.29
C ARG A 97 -2.21 7.79 19.26
N PHE A 98 -2.15 9.11 19.34
CA PHE A 98 -1.31 9.92 18.44
C PHE A 98 0.16 9.55 18.55
N HIS A 99 0.71 9.49 19.78
CA HIS A 99 2.12 9.17 19.99
C HIS A 99 2.43 7.72 19.58
N ALA A 100 1.64 6.76 20.02
CA ALA A 100 1.88 5.35 19.69
C ALA A 100 1.86 5.08 18.17
N LEU A 101 0.97 5.73 17.43
CA LEU A 101 0.96 5.61 15.96
C LEU A 101 2.09 6.41 15.29
N ALA A 102 2.55 7.50 15.88
CA ALA A 102 3.73 8.23 15.41
C ALA A 102 4.99 7.38 15.60
N ASP A 103 5.17 6.78 16.78
CA ASP A 103 6.29 5.90 17.09
C ASP A 103 6.37 4.70 16.12
N LEU A 104 5.22 4.08 15.83
CA LEU A 104 5.15 3.00 14.84
C LEU A 104 5.60 3.49 13.45
N ARG A 105 5.07 4.62 12.99
CA ARG A 105 5.41 5.17 11.67
C ARG A 105 6.89 5.52 11.56
N GLU A 106 7.43 6.24 12.55
CA GLU A 106 8.85 6.60 12.60
C GLU A 106 9.73 5.35 12.62
N HIS A 107 9.34 4.34 13.42
CA HIS A 107 10.08 3.07 13.45
C HIS A 107 10.06 2.35 12.09
N MET A 108 8.92 2.34 11.41
CA MET A 108 8.81 1.75 10.07
C MET A 108 9.67 2.50 9.04
N GLU A 109 9.76 3.82 9.12
CA GLU A 109 10.54 4.66 8.22
C GLU A 109 12.05 4.51 8.46
N ASP A 110 12.49 4.52 9.73
CA ASP A 110 13.90 4.55 10.09
C ASP A 110 14.55 3.17 10.16
N PHE A 111 13.79 2.16 10.58
CA PHE A 111 14.32 0.81 10.87
C PHE A 111 13.62 -0.30 10.08
N GLY A 112 12.55 0.03 9.36
CA GLY A 112 11.80 -0.95 8.58
C GLY A 112 12.63 -1.53 7.45
N HIS A 113 12.68 -2.85 7.37
CA HIS A 113 13.40 -3.58 6.34
C HIS A 113 12.44 -4.19 5.32
N VAL A 114 12.59 -3.78 4.07
CA VAL A 114 11.82 -4.34 2.95
C VAL A 114 12.59 -5.54 2.39
N GLU A 115 11.90 -6.65 2.17
CA GLU A 115 12.50 -7.86 1.62
C GLU A 115 13.20 -7.59 0.27
N ALA A 116 14.44 -8.05 0.13
CA ALA A 116 15.26 -7.82 -1.06
C ALA A 116 14.61 -8.32 -2.36
N ASN A 117 13.92 -9.47 -2.30
CA ASN A 117 13.19 -10.02 -3.45
C ASN A 117 12.06 -9.09 -3.92
N LEU A 118 11.37 -8.40 -3.00
CA LEU A 118 10.34 -7.44 -3.38
C LEU A 118 10.97 -6.25 -4.12
N LEU A 119 12.10 -5.74 -3.65
CA LEU A 119 12.81 -4.63 -4.32
C LEU A 119 13.27 -5.00 -5.74
N VAL A 120 13.80 -6.22 -5.92
CA VAL A 120 14.17 -6.73 -7.25
C VAL A 120 12.95 -6.78 -8.16
N ARG A 121 11.84 -7.39 -7.70
CA ARG A 121 10.60 -7.48 -8.46
C ARG A 121 9.99 -6.12 -8.81
N LEU A 122 10.09 -5.14 -7.91
CA LEU A 122 9.61 -3.79 -8.18
C LEU A 122 10.42 -3.13 -9.29
N ARG A 123 11.76 -3.25 -9.26
CA ARG A 123 12.64 -2.72 -10.32
C ARG A 123 12.35 -3.36 -11.67
N GLU A 124 12.25 -4.69 -11.72
CA GLU A 124 11.88 -5.42 -12.94
C GLU A 124 10.53 -4.94 -13.47
N ARG A 125 9.51 -4.84 -12.59
CA ARG A 125 8.17 -4.41 -12.99
C ARG A 125 8.11 -2.97 -13.46
N ILE A 126 8.87 -2.07 -12.87
CA ILE A 126 9.01 -0.68 -13.36
C ILE A 126 9.55 -0.70 -14.79
N GLY A 127 10.62 -1.45 -15.06
CA GLY A 127 11.20 -1.57 -16.39
C GLY A 127 10.24 -2.18 -17.44
N GLU A 128 9.55 -3.27 -17.06
CA GLU A 128 8.65 -3.98 -17.99
C GLU A 128 7.36 -3.21 -18.30
N VAL A 129 6.73 -2.63 -17.28
CA VAL A 129 5.37 -2.06 -17.41
C VAL A 129 5.39 -0.60 -17.80
N LEU A 130 6.32 0.16 -17.24
CA LEU A 130 6.37 1.60 -17.45
C LEU A 130 7.37 1.97 -18.54
N ALA A 131 8.37 1.10 -18.81
CA ALA A 131 9.44 1.33 -19.80
C ALA A 131 9.87 2.81 -19.85
N PRO A 132 10.15 3.44 -18.68
CA PRO A 132 10.35 4.87 -18.62
C PRO A 132 11.64 5.24 -19.36
N PRO A 133 11.65 6.30 -20.18
CA PRO A 133 12.88 6.93 -20.60
C PRO A 133 13.72 7.33 -19.38
N GLU A 134 15.04 7.35 -19.49
CA GLU A 134 15.99 7.60 -18.39
C GLU A 134 15.70 8.83 -17.51
N GLN A 135 14.89 9.76 -17.98
CA GLN A 135 14.51 10.98 -17.24
C GLN A 135 13.05 10.98 -16.74
N GLN A 136 12.33 9.88 -16.87
CA GLN A 136 10.93 9.84 -16.49
C GLN A 136 10.76 9.54 -14.98
N ARG A 137 9.85 10.28 -14.35
CA ARG A 137 9.48 10.07 -12.97
C ARG A 137 8.38 9.02 -12.85
N VAL A 138 8.57 8.09 -11.93
CA VAL A 138 7.55 7.12 -11.53
C VAL A 138 6.83 7.65 -10.30
N ARG A 139 5.51 7.61 -10.29
CA ARG A 139 4.71 8.03 -9.15
C ARG A 139 4.21 6.81 -8.38
N PHE A 140 4.64 6.71 -7.13
CA PHE A 140 4.10 5.78 -6.15
C PHE A 140 2.90 6.42 -5.47
N ARG A 141 1.78 5.72 -5.47
CA ARG A 141 0.53 6.16 -4.85
C ARG A 141 0.08 5.13 -3.82
N SER A 142 -0.35 5.63 -2.67
CA SER A 142 -1.06 4.80 -1.71
C SER A 142 -2.31 4.18 -2.35
N SER A 143 -2.64 2.98 -1.97
CA SER A 143 -3.84 2.28 -2.40
C SER A 143 -4.27 1.34 -1.28
N SER A 144 -4.94 1.88 -0.26
CA SER A 144 -5.51 1.09 0.83
C SER A 144 -6.92 0.64 0.51
N ASN A 145 -7.42 -0.34 1.24
CA ASN A 145 -8.81 -0.81 1.12
C ASN A 145 -9.84 0.16 1.75
N MET A 146 -9.36 1.14 2.53
CA MET A 146 -10.19 2.16 3.16
C MET A 146 -10.17 3.49 2.40
N GLU A 147 -9.17 3.71 1.55
CA GLU A 147 -9.04 4.91 0.75
C GLU A 147 -10.08 4.90 -0.38
N ASP A 148 -10.84 5.97 -0.51
CA ASP A 148 -11.95 6.11 -1.45
C ASP A 148 -13.13 5.13 -1.19
N ALA A 149 -13.28 4.62 0.04
CA ALA A 149 -14.48 3.91 0.45
C ALA A 149 -15.70 4.87 0.51
N ILE A 150 -16.89 4.32 0.26
CA ILE A 150 -18.15 5.12 0.24
C ILE A 150 -18.36 5.83 1.59
N GLU A 151 -17.99 5.19 2.68
CA GLU A 151 -18.20 5.69 4.05
C GLU A 151 -17.00 6.50 4.59
N PHE A 152 -15.86 6.53 3.89
CA PHE A 152 -14.66 7.19 4.36
C PHE A 152 -13.88 7.83 3.22
N ASN A 153 -13.80 9.15 3.25
CA ASN A 153 -12.97 9.90 2.33
C ASN A 153 -11.58 10.15 2.96
N GLY A 154 -10.59 9.40 2.53
CA GLY A 154 -9.20 9.52 2.97
C GLY A 154 -8.39 10.62 2.29
N ALA A 155 -9.01 11.57 1.59
CA ALA A 155 -8.30 12.63 0.88
C ALA A 155 -7.41 13.44 1.83
N GLY A 156 -6.11 13.53 1.47
CA GLY A 156 -5.11 14.24 2.27
C GLY A 156 -4.51 13.45 3.44
N LEU A 157 -4.98 12.22 3.72
CA LEU A 157 -4.39 11.36 4.75
C LEU A 157 -3.28 10.44 4.20
N TYR A 158 -3.14 10.35 2.89
CA TYR A 158 -2.19 9.46 2.23
C TYR A 158 -1.27 10.23 1.30
N ASP A 159 0.01 9.94 1.40
CA ASP A 159 1.03 10.58 0.59
C ASP A 159 1.26 9.86 -0.75
N SER A 160 1.77 10.63 -1.71
CA SER A 160 2.22 10.11 -3.00
C SER A 160 3.63 10.60 -3.26
N THR A 161 4.54 9.68 -3.54
CA THR A 161 5.95 9.97 -3.78
C THR A 161 6.29 9.86 -5.25
N GLN A 162 7.14 10.74 -5.75
CA GLN A 162 7.72 10.67 -7.08
C GLN A 162 9.21 10.33 -6.98
N VAL A 163 9.64 9.37 -7.76
CA VAL A 163 11.04 8.91 -7.81
C VAL A 163 11.53 8.98 -9.24
N CYS A 164 12.76 9.46 -9.43
CA CYS A 164 13.47 9.35 -10.72
C CYS A 164 13.95 7.91 -10.91
N VAL A 165 13.83 7.37 -12.11
CA VAL A 165 14.24 5.99 -12.38
C VAL A 165 15.76 5.84 -12.48
N ALA A 166 16.47 6.96 -12.66
CA ALA A 166 17.95 7.00 -12.76
C ALA A 166 18.67 7.15 -11.41
N ASP A 167 17.95 7.31 -10.31
CA ASP A 167 18.45 7.35 -8.94
C ASP A 167 18.34 5.95 -8.32
#